data_d6ae6ca2e4ba5691e27b68ea2d277b3f
#
_entry.id   d6ae6ca2e4ba5691e27b68ea2d277b3f
#
_cell.length_a   1.000
_cell.length_b   1.000
_cell.length_c   1.000
_cell.angle_alpha   90.00
_cell.angle_beta   90.00
_cell.angle_gamma   90.00
#
_symmetry.space_group_name_H-M   'P 1'
#
loop_
_entity.id
_entity.type
_entity.pdbx_description
1 polymer ?
#
loop_
_entity_poly.entity_id
_entity_poly.type
_entity_poly.pdbx_seq_one_letter_code
_entity_poly.pdbx_strand_id
1 'polypeptide(L)'
;MLPLCASLGITVNDLLSGERVSGTNYQKKAEENMMDLMKENEENKRWMILSVICAVITVIAVCALVTIASCLEMPAAARVALLLFAAAVAATGVGAAAVLDVKAGYYECPSCHAVFVPTMAQYVKGLHTLTRRRLTCPSCGKTAMCRHRVVRWGRC
;
A
#
# COMPACT_ATOMS: atom_id res chain seq x y z
N MET A 1 22.78 21.88 23.42
CA MET A 1 21.38 22.30 23.30
C MET A 1 20.64 22.36 24.64
N LEU A 2 20.78 21.40 25.53
CA LEU A 2 20.14 21.40 26.87
C LEU A 2 20.37 22.63 27.73
N PRO A 3 21.62 23.19 27.86
CA PRO A 3 21.84 24.38 28.67
C PRO A 3 21.18 25.64 28.10
N LEU A 4 21.05 25.74 26.78
CA LEU A 4 20.36 26.86 26.13
C LEU A 4 18.86 26.83 26.37
N CYS A 5 18.24 25.67 26.30
CA CYS A 5 16.82 25.48 26.59
C CYS A 5 16.49 25.81 28.05
N ALA A 6 17.36 25.42 28.97
CA ALA A 6 17.19 25.73 30.39
C ALA A 6 17.26 27.23 30.70
N SER A 7 18.16 27.99 30.04
CA SER A 7 18.27 29.42 30.20
C SER A 7 17.11 30.20 29.59
N LEU A 8 16.49 29.70 28.55
CA LEU A 8 15.33 30.29 27.86
C LEU A 8 13.98 29.85 28.41
N GLY A 9 13.96 28.88 29.35
CA GLY A 9 12.71 28.30 29.90
C GLY A 9 11.82 27.63 28.85
N ILE A 10 12.46 27.04 27.82
CA ILE A 10 11.78 26.33 26.72
C ILE A 10 12.23 24.88 26.69
N THR A 11 11.39 23.99 26.18
CA THR A 11 11.78 22.60 25.95
C THR A 11 12.56 22.45 24.64
N VAL A 12 13.40 21.40 24.53
CA VAL A 12 14.11 21.09 23.28
C VAL A 12 13.13 20.93 22.11
N ASN A 13 11.94 20.52 22.39
CA ASN A 13 10.89 20.28 21.43
C ASN A 13 10.22 21.59 20.95
N ASP A 14 10.04 22.58 21.84
CA ASP A 14 9.59 23.92 21.48
C ASP A 14 10.63 24.61 20.57
N LEU A 15 11.91 24.32 20.80
CA LEU A 15 13.01 24.85 19.98
C LEU A 15 12.98 24.20 18.57
N LEU A 16 12.68 22.90 18.47
CA LEU A 16 12.65 22.17 17.20
C LEU A 16 11.36 22.42 16.41
N SER A 17 10.23 22.62 17.08
CA SER A 17 8.94 22.91 16.45
C SER A 17 8.74 24.40 16.11
N GLY A 18 9.55 25.30 16.69
CA GLY A 18 9.42 26.76 16.51
C GLY A 18 8.19 27.36 17.18
N GLU A 19 7.46 26.60 17.99
CA GLU A 19 6.22 26.97 18.65
C GLU A 19 6.24 26.58 20.13
N ARG A 20 5.89 27.50 21.05
CA ARG A 20 5.68 27.19 22.47
C ARG A 20 4.37 26.42 22.64
N VAL A 21 4.47 25.14 22.88
CA VAL A 21 3.30 24.29 23.12
C VAL A 21 3.17 24.05 24.63
N SER A 22 2.09 24.55 25.25
CA SER A 22 1.79 24.23 26.64
C SER A 22 1.57 22.72 26.81
N GLY A 23 1.93 22.14 27.97
CA GLY A 23 1.89 20.70 28.19
C GLY A 23 0.54 20.03 27.89
N THR A 24 -0.57 20.74 28.10
CA THR A 24 -1.93 20.28 27.75
C THR A 24 -2.17 20.22 26.23
N ASN A 25 -1.60 21.13 25.45
CA ASN A 25 -1.69 21.09 24.00
C ASN A 25 -0.80 20.00 23.38
N TYR A 26 0.25 19.59 24.09
CA TYR A 26 1.14 18.51 23.66
C TYR A 26 0.44 17.16 23.67
N GLN A 27 -0.27 16.86 24.76
CA GLN A 27 -1.07 15.63 24.88
C GLN A 27 -2.16 15.61 23.83
N LYS A 28 -2.87 16.72 23.63
CA LYS A 28 -3.93 16.81 22.61
C LYS A 28 -3.41 16.62 21.19
N LYS A 29 -2.29 17.24 20.81
CA LYS A 29 -1.65 17.02 19.50
C LYS A 29 -1.15 15.58 19.34
N ALA A 30 -0.62 14.97 20.40
CA ALA A 30 -0.20 13.57 20.36
C ALA A 30 -1.39 12.60 20.19
N GLU A 31 -2.50 12.87 20.86
CA GLU A 31 -3.75 12.11 20.71
C GLU A 31 -4.35 12.26 19.30
N GLU A 32 -4.39 13.49 18.76
CA GLU A 32 -4.86 13.77 17.39
C GLU A 32 -3.99 13.03 16.37
N ASN A 33 -2.67 13.11 16.47
CA ASN A 33 -1.75 12.39 15.59
C ASN A 33 -1.91 10.87 15.70
N MET A 34 -2.16 10.34 16.91
CA MET A 34 -2.39 8.92 17.11
C MET A 34 -3.72 8.48 16.49
N MET A 35 -4.77 9.26 16.64
CA MET A 35 -6.06 8.99 16.00
C MET A 35 -5.98 9.03 14.48
N ASP A 36 -5.24 9.98 13.91
CA ASP A 36 -5.05 10.07 12.46
C ASP A 36 -4.27 8.86 11.92
N LEU A 37 -3.22 8.42 12.60
CA LEU A 37 -2.47 7.20 12.27
C LEU A 37 -3.35 5.94 12.39
N MET A 38 -4.23 5.88 13.36
CA MET A 38 -5.17 4.77 13.51
C MET A 38 -6.18 4.72 12.37
N LYS A 39 -6.75 5.87 11.97
CA LYS A 39 -7.66 5.98 10.82
C LYS A 39 -6.98 5.57 9.52
N GLU A 40 -5.77 6.10 9.25
CA GLU A 40 -4.98 5.75 8.07
C GLU A 40 -4.70 4.23 8.01
N ASN A 41 -4.40 3.62 9.16
CA ASN A 41 -4.16 2.19 9.27
C ASN A 41 -5.43 1.37 9.01
N GLU A 42 -6.59 1.81 9.52
CA GLU A 42 -7.88 1.15 9.24
C GLU A 42 -8.28 1.26 7.78
N GLU A 43 -8.09 2.43 7.16
CA GLU A 43 -8.35 2.61 5.73
C GLU A 43 -7.45 1.71 4.88
N ASN A 44 -6.17 1.64 5.18
CA ASN A 44 -5.23 0.77 4.47
C ASN A 44 -5.61 -0.72 4.61
N LYS A 45 -6.04 -1.16 5.79
CA LYS A 45 -6.56 -2.52 5.99
C LYS A 45 -7.80 -2.80 5.15
N ARG A 46 -8.75 -1.85 5.08
CA ARG A 46 -9.95 -1.97 4.26
C ARG A 46 -9.60 -2.10 2.77
N TRP A 47 -8.70 -1.25 2.27
CA TRP A 47 -8.24 -1.32 0.88
C TRP A 47 -7.56 -2.66 0.55
N MET A 48 -6.74 -3.17 1.47
CA MET A 48 -6.10 -4.48 1.32
C MET A 48 -7.13 -5.62 1.29
N ILE A 49 -8.13 -5.61 2.18
CA ILE A 49 -9.20 -6.62 2.19
C ILE A 49 -9.99 -6.56 0.88
N LEU A 50 -10.35 -5.36 0.40
CA LEU A 50 -11.04 -5.16 -0.86
C LEU A 50 -10.23 -5.68 -2.06
N SER A 51 -8.91 -5.47 -2.07
CA SER A 51 -8.02 -6.00 -3.09
C SER A 51 -8.05 -7.53 -3.13
N VAL A 52 -7.97 -8.19 -1.97
CA VAL A 52 -8.03 -9.66 -1.88
C VAL A 52 -9.40 -10.18 -2.33
N ILE A 53 -10.49 -9.57 -1.89
CA ILE A 53 -11.85 -9.96 -2.30
C ILE A 53 -12.01 -9.83 -3.83
N CYS A 54 -11.56 -8.70 -4.40
CA CYS A 54 -11.61 -8.47 -5.84
C CYS A 54 -10.81 -9.53 -6.60
N ALA A 55 -9.61 -9.87 -6.14
CA ALA A 55 -8.77 -10.90 -6.73
C ALA A 55 -9.45 -12.29 -6.68
N VAL A 56 -10.03 -12.67 -5.54
CA VAL A 56 -10.72 -13.96 -5.38
C VAL A 56 -11.94 -14.05 -6.30
N ILE A 57 -12.78 -13.01 -6.35
CA ILE A 57 -13.95 -12.96 -7.24
C ILE A 57 -13.52 -13.07 -8.70
N THR A 58 -12.46 -12.38 -9.10
CA THR A 58 -11.93 -12.45 -10.46
C THR A 58 -11.47 -13.85 -10.82
N VAL A 59 -10.73 -14.52 -9.94
CA VAL A 59 -10.28 -15.90 -10.16
C VAL A 59 -11.47 -16.85 -10.32
N ILE A 60 -12.46 -16.76 -9.44
CA ILE A 60 -13.67 -17.60 -9.52
C ILE A 60 -14.42 -17.37 -10.84
N ALA A 61 -14.61 -16.10 -11.24
CA ALA A 61 -15.29 -15.75 -12.47
C ALA A 61 -14.56 -16.29 -13.70
N VAL A 62 -13.23 -16.11 -13.77
CA VAL A 62 -12.41 -16.62 -14.88
C VAL A 62 -12.45 -18.15 -14.93
N CYS A 63 -12.30 -18.83 -13.80
CA CYS A 63 -12.39 -20.29 -13.72
C CYS A 63 -13.76 -20.78 -14.20
N ALA A 64 -14.86 -20.15 -13.78
CA ALA A 64 -16.20 -20.51 -14.24
C ALA A 64 -16.36 -20.32 -15.75
N LEU A 65 -15.90 -19.20 -16.31
CA LEU A 65 -15.97 -18.96 -17.76
C LEU A 65 -15.15 -19.97 -18.56
N VAL A 66 -13.95 -20.32 -18.09
CA VAL A 66 -13.10 -21.32 -18.75
C VAL A 66 -13.70 -22.73 -18.66
N THR A 67 -14.27 -23.10 -17.52
CA THR A 67 -14.95 -24.41 -17.37
C THR A 67 -16.18 -24.50 -18.25
N ILE A 68 -16.99 -23.46 -18.35
CA ILE A 68 -18.14 -23.40 -19.28
C ILE A 68 -17.66 -23.56 -20.72
N ALA A 69 -16.63 -22.83 -21.13
CA ALA A 69 -16.08 -22.92 -22.49
C ALA A 69 -15.51 -24.30 -22.82
N SER A 70 -15.05 -25.07 -21.81
CA SER A 70 -14.45 -26.40 -21.97
C SER A 70 -15.48 -27.51 -21.93
N CYS A 71 -16.53 -27.40 -21.10
CA CYS A 71 -17.48 -28.47 -20.83
C CYS A 71 -18.72 -28.43 -21.72
N LEU A 72 -19.12 -27.24 -22.24
CA LEU A 72 -20.27 -27.13 -23.11
C LEU A 72 -19.91 -27.35 -24.59
N GLU A 73 -20.72 -28.15 -25.27
CA GLU A 73 -20.66 -28.25 -26.74
C GLU A 73 -21.25 -26.97 -27.36
N MET A 74 -20.37 -26.13 -27.89
CA MET A 74 -20.76 -24.87 -28.54
C MET A 74 -19.95 -24.66 -29.81
N PRO A 75 -20.44 -23.84 -30.77
CA PRO A 75 -19.71 -23.53 -31.98
C PRO A 75 -18.40 -22.81 -31.66
N ALA A 76 -17.37 -23.05 -32.49
CA ALA A 76 -16.03 -22.50 -32.27
C ALA A 76 -16.00 -20.98 -32.08
N ALA A 77 -16.84 -20.26 -32.82
CA ALA A 77 -16.94 -18.80 -32.70
C ALA A 77 -17.41 -18.36 -31.31
N ALA A 78 -18.41 -19.03 -30.72
CA ALA A 78 -18.90 -18.74 -29.39
C ALA A 78 -17.87 -19.06 -28.32
N ARG A 79 -17.12 -20.15 -28.47
CA ARG A 79 -16.02 -20.53 -27.57
C ARG A 79 -14.91 -19.49 -27.56
N VAL A 80 -14.49 -19.02 -28.75
CA VAL A 80 -13.47 -17.95 -28.87
C VAL A 80 -13.96 -16.66 -28.23
N ALA A 81 -15.20 -16.25 -28.49
CA ALA A 81 -15.78 -15.05 -27.88
C ALA A 81 -15.81 -15.14 -26.34
N LEU A 82 -16.18 -16.28 -25.79
CA LEU A 82 -16.20 -16.51 -24.33
C LEU A 82 -14.81 -16.46 -23.71
N LEU A 83 -13.80 -17.02 -24.37
CA LEU A 83 -12.42 -16.97 -23.89
C LEU A 83 -11.83 -15.55 -23.96
N LEU A 84 -12.16 -14.79 -25.01
CA LEU A 84 -11.78 -13.36 -25.09
C LEU A 84 -12.45 -12.54 -23.99
N PHE A 85 -13.70 -12.81 -23.70
CA PHE A 85 -14.41 -12.18 -22.58
C PHE A 85 -13.77 -12.54 -21.24
N ALA A 86 -13.41 -13.82 -21.01
CA ALA A 86 -12.70 -14.25 -19.80
C ALA A 86 -11.34 -13.55 -19.66
N ALA A 87 -10.59 -13.37 -20.76
CA ALA A 87 -9.35 -12.62 -20.76
C ALA A 87 -9.54 -11.14 -20.40
N ALA A 88 -10.60 -10.51 -20.91
CA ALA A 88 -10.94 -9.12 -20.57
C ALA A 88 -11.31 -8.97 -19.07
N VAL A 89 -12.10 -9.90 -18.53
CA VAL A 89 -12.44 -9.97 -17.09
C VAL A 89 -11.18 -10.15 -16.25
N ALA A 90 -10.26 -11.05 -16.66
CA ALA A 90 -8.99 -11.25 -15.97
C ALA A 90 -8.14 -9.97 -15.95
N ALA A 91 -7.99 -9.31 -17.10
CA ALA A 91 -7.18 -8.09 -17.23
C ALA A 91 -7.74 -6.95 -16.37
N THR A 92 -9.06 -6.73 -16.40
CA THR A 92 -9.72 -5.67 -15.60
C THR A 92 -9.66 -5.98 -14.10
N GLY A 93 -9.91 -7.23 -13.71
CA GLY A 93 -9.88 -7.64 -12.30
C GLY A 93 -8.48 -7.58 -11.70
N VAL A 94 -7.46 -8.05 -12.41
CA VAL A 94 -6.06 -7.94 -11.97
C VAL A 94 -5.62 -6.47 -11.92
N GLY A 95 -6.02 -5.66 -12.90
CA GLY A 95 -5.75 -4.22 -12.90
C GLY A 95 -6.36 -3.50 -11.71
N ALA A 96 -7.63 -3.79 -11.41
CA ALA A 96 -8.32 -3.22 -10.25
C ALA A 96 -7.65 -3.64 -8.93
N ALA A 97 -7.35 -4.93 -8.77
CA ALA A 97 -6.67 -5.44 -7.58
C ALA A 97 -5.28 -4.79 -7.40
N ALA A 98 -4.52 -4.60 -8.48
CA ALA A 98 -3.22 -3.93 -8.43
C ALA A 98 -3.32 -2.47 -8.00
N VAL A 99 -4.33 -1.72 -8.48
CA VAL A 99 -4.56 -0.32 -8.06
C VAL A 99 -4.90 -0.24 -6.57
N LEU A 100 -5.76 -1.14 -6.09
CA LEU A 100 -6.15 -1.22 -4.68
C LEU A 100 -4.94 -1.56 -3.79
N ASP A 101 -4.10 -2.51 -4.21
CA ASP A 101 -2.91 -2.94 -3.46
C ASP A 101 -1.84 -1.83 -3.37
N VAL A 102 -1.66 -1.04 -4.45
CA VAL A 102 -0.76 0.13 -4.40
C VAL A 102 -1.26 1.20 -3.43
N LYS A 103 -2.59 1.40 -3.34
CA LYS A 103 -3.19 2.35 -2.40
C LYS A 103 -3.14 1.86 -0.94
N ALA A 104 -3.17 0.55 -0.73
CA ALA A 104 -3.29 -0.06 0.59
C ALA A 104 -1.96 -0.20 1.35
N GLY A 105 -0.80 -0.02 0.71
CA GLY A 105 0.45 -0.43 1.32
C GLY A 105 1.63 0.50 1.15
N TYR A 106 2.51 0.42 2.14
CA TYR A 106 3.82 1.06 2.12
C TYR A 106 4.90 0.00 1.90
N TYR A 107 6.00 0.41 1.26
CA TYR A 107 7.16 -0.43 1.06
C TYR A 107 8.36 0.12 1.83
N GLU A 108 9.00 -0.76 2.61
CA GLU A 108 10.20 -0.43 3.38
C GLU A 108 11.45 -0.86 2.62
N CYS A 109 12.38 0.06 2.42
CA CYS A 109 13.67 -0.23 1.81
C CYS A 109 14.59 -0.95 2.80
N PRO A 110 15.21 -2.10 2.44
CA PRO A 110 16.12 -2.81 3.33
C PRO A 110 17.46 -2.09 3.55
N SER A 111 17.84 -1.12 2.69
CA SER A 111 19.13 -0.42 2.79
C SER A 111 19.09 0.84 3.65
N CYS A 112 18.04 1.64 3.54
CA CYS A 112 17.92 2.91 4.26
C CYS A 112 16.70 2.97 5.18
N HIS A 113 15.88 1.91 5.20
CA HIS A 113 14.65 1.80 5.96
C HIS A 113 13.59 2.89 5.67
N ALA A 114 13.76 3.66 4.60
CA ALA A 114 12.76 4.61 4.16
C ALA A 114 11.47 3.87 3.76
N VAL A 115 10.34 4.42 4.20
CA VAL A 115 9.01 3.92 3.87
C VAL A 115 8.43 4.80 2.79
N PHE A 116 7.99 4.21 1.68
CA PHE A 116 7.46 4.93 0.52
C PHE A 116 6.34 4.16 -0.18
N VAL A 117 5.54 4.87 -0.96
CA VAL A 117 4.54 4.30 -1.86
C VAL A 117 5.14 4.24 -3.26
N PRO A 118 5.15 3.08 -3.93
CA PRO A 118 5.70 2.96 -5.28
C PRO A 118 4.78 3.61 -6.31
N THR A 119 5.35 4.07 -7.42
CA THR A 119 4.54 4.46 -8.58
C THR A 119 3.97 3.21 -9.28
N MET A 120 2.81 3.34 -9.96
CA MET A 120 2.20 2.23 -10.70
C MET A 120 3.15 1.60 -11.71
N ALA A 121 3.99 2.40 -12.38
CA ALA A 121 4.96 1.90 -13.34
C ALA A 121 6.05 1.01 -12.67
N GLN A 122 6.53 1.40 -11.51
CA GLN A 122 7.48 0.60 -10.72
C GLN A 122 6.80 -0.64 -10.14
N TYR A 123 5.54 -0.51 -9.75
CA TYR A 123 4.75 -1.60 -9.20
C TYR A 123 4.54 -2.72 -10.23
N VAL A 124 4.13 -2.39 -11.46
CA VAL A 124 3.88 -3.37 -12.53
C VAL A 124 5.16 -4.01 -13.05
N LYS A 125 6.25 -3.24 -13.21
CA LYS A 125 7.53 -3.74 -13.71
C LYS A 125 8.35 -4.53 -12.67
N GLY A 126 8.07 -4.32 -11.37
CA GLY A 126 8.82 -4.95 -10.29
C GLY A 126 8.49 -6.42 -10.13
N LEU A 127 9.51 -7.30 -10.16
CA LEU A 127 9.37 -8.71 -9.75
C LEU A 127 8.80 -8.75 -8.33
N HIS A 128 7.76 -9.57 -8.13
CA HIS A 128 7.11 -9.71 -6.84
C HIS A 128 7.16 -11.13 -6.32
N THR A 129 7.30 -11.23 -5.01
CA THR A 129 7.00 -12.40 -4.20
C THR A 129 5.83 -12.08 -3.28
N LEU A 130 5.31 -13.06 -2.56
CA LEU A 130 4.14 -12.89 -1.67
C LEU A 130 4.25 -11.68 -0.71
N THR A 131 5.45 -11.37 -0.22
CA THR A 131 5.66 -10.32 0.81
C THR A 131 6.66 -9.24 0.44
N ARG A 132 7.36 -9.39 -0.69
CA ARG A 132 8.41 -8.46 -1.13
C ARG A 132 8.28 -8.15 -2.61
N ARG A 133 8.68 -6.93 -2.98
CA ARG A 133 8.69 -6.49 -4.36
C ARG A 133 10.00 -5.76 -4.68
N ARG A 134 10.54 -6.00 -5.86
CA ARG A 134 11.74 -5.32 -6.33
C ARG A 134 11.39 -3.90 -6.77
N LEU A 135 11.78 -2.91 -5.97
CA LEU A 135 11.46 -1.49 -6.17
C LEU A 135 12.73 -0.64 -6.07
N THR A 136 12.73 0.50 -6.74
CA THR A 136 13.78 1.51 -6.59
C THR A 136 13.37 2.49 -5.50
N CYS A 137 14.18 2.59 -4.46
CA CYS A 137 13.93 3.49 -3.33
C CYS A 137 14.12 4.94 -3.77
N PRO A 138 13.16 5.85 -3.54
CA PRO A 138 13.29 7.27 -3.87
C PRO A 138 14.33 7.99 -2.99
N SER A 139 14.59 7.49 -1.78
CA SER A 139 15.49 8.13 -0.82
C SER A 139 16.97 7.79 -1.02
N CYS A 140 17.30 6.53 -1.38
CA CYS A 140 18.68 6.11 -1.56
C CYS A 140 19.04 5.68 -2.99
N GLY A 141 18.08 5.69 -3.93
CA GLY A 141 18.25 5.32 -5.33
C GLY A 141 18.53 3.83 -5.61
N LYS A 142 18.69 3.00 -4.57
CA LYS A 142 19.01 1.57 -4.74
C LYS A 142 17.77 0.76 -5.09
N THR A 143 17.91 -0.17 -6.02
CA THR A 143 16.88 -1.16 -6.36
C THR A 143 17.08 -2.40 -5.51
N ALA A 144 16.08 -2.71 -4.64
CA ALA A 144 16.14 -3.81 -3.70
C ALA A 144 14.77 -4.48 -3.53
N MET A 145 14.74 -5.65 -2.89
CA MET A 145 13.51 -6.35 -2.51
C MET A 145 12.89 -5.71 -1.27
N CYS A 146 12.07 -4.67 -1.49
CA CYS A 146 11.38 -3.93 -0.45
C CYS A 146 10.26 -4.76 0.16
N ARG A 147 10.11 -4.67 1.49
CA ARG A 147 9.08 -5.40 2.24
C ARG A 147 7.78 -4.61 2.24
N HIS A 148 6.67 -5.28 1.94
CA HIS A 148 5.34 -4.69 2.07
C HIS A 148 4.97 -4.48 3.55
N ARG A 149 4.47 -3.30 3.90
CA ARG A 149 4.00 -2.91 5.22
C ARG A 149 2.60 -2.32 5.10
N VAL A 150 1.68 -2.80 5.90
CA VAL A 150 0.30 -2.27 5.97
C VAL A 150 0.22 -1.04 6.88
N VAL A 151 1.12 -0.95 7.85
CA VAL A 151 1.18 0.12 8.86
C VAL A 151 2.39 1.00 8.61
N ARG A 152 2.16 2.31 8.55
CA ARG A 152 3.21 3.31 8.60
C ARG A 152 3.66 3.48 10.05
N TRP A 153 4.74 2.81 10.44
CA TRP A 153 5.40 3.11 11.71
C TRP A 153 6.14 4.43 11.56
N GLY A 154 5.62 5.47 12.21
CA GLY A 154 6.41 6.67 12.42
C GLY A 154 7.64 6.28 13.27
N ARG A 155 8.86 6.51 12.76
CA ARG A 155 10.02 6.55 13.64
C ARG A 155 9.91 7.82 14.48
N CYS A 156 9.82 7.65 15.79
CA CYS A 156 10.19 8.70 16.74
C CYS A 156 11.65 9.07 16.55
#